data_af3fcafcbe86281749a3d742dbaccaf3
#
_entry.id   af3fcafcbe86281749a3d742dbaccaf3
#
_cell.length_a   1.000
_cell.length_b   1.000
_cell.length_c   1.000
_cell.angle_alpha   90.00
_cell.angle_beta   90.00
_cell.angle_gamma   90.00
#
_symmetry.space_group_name_H-M   'P 1'
#
loop_
_entity.id
_entity.type
_entity.pdbx_description
1 polymer ?
#
loop_
_entity_poly.entity_id
_entity_poly.type
_entity_poly.pdbx_seq_one_letter_code
_entity_poly.pdbx_strand_id
1 'polypeptide(L)'
;MIIKRVVFAGLFLLAAGTLGGSLLWGHHAATMFDTTKVIEITAKVKELQWTNPHIWIQIEVQSADGVRQEWSIEGGGPNSLSRQGWRPTTFKPGETVTLRINPMRDGTNAGLFVGVKFSDGKTLGRWDAQP
;
A
#
# COMPACT_ATOMS: atom_id res chain seq x y z
N MET A 1 -54.67 -28.48 -48.44
CA MET A 1 -53.27 -28.01 -48.36
C MET A 1 -53.08 -27.35 -47.02
N ILE A 2 -52.45 -28.06 -46.08
CA ILE A 2 -52.37 -27.67 -44.66
C ILE A 2 -50.98 -27.06 -44.44
N ILE A 3 -50.93 -25.75 -44.17
CA ILE A 3 -49.68 -25.05 -43.84
C ILE A 3 -49.45 -25.18 -42.36
N LYS A 4 -48.44 -25.96 -41.99
CA LYS A 4 -47.98 -26.10 -40.61
C LYS A 4 -47.18 -24.84 -40.22
N ARG A 5 -47.72 -24.05 -39.29
CA ARG A 5 -46.99 -22.95 -38.63
C ARG A 5 -46.07 -23.53 -37.62
N VAL A 6 -44.76 -23.41 -37.84
CA VAL A 6 -43.73 -23.72 -36.85
C VAL A 6 -43.55 -22.48 -36.00
N VAL A 7 -43.89 -22.59 -34.70
CA VAL A 7 -43.65 -21.55 -33.70
C VAL A 7 -42.23 -21.76 -33.17
N PHE A 8 -41.32 -20.86 -33.49
CA PHE A 8 -40.00 -20.81 -32.85
C PHE A 8 -40.17 -20.16 -31.48
N ALA A 9 -40.08 -20.94 -30.43
CA ALA A 9 -39.93 -20.45 -29.06
C ALA A 9 -38.46 -20.06 -28.86
N GLY A 10 -38.18 -18.76 -28.92
CA GLY A 10 -36.89 -18.23 -28.59
C GLY A 10 -36.62 -18.30 -27.10
N LEU A 11 -35.68 -19.13 -26.71
CA LEU A 11 -35.17 -19.23 -25.34
C LEU A 11 -34.26 -18.02 -25.06
N PHE A 12 -34.80 -17.01 -24.37
CA PHE A 12 -33.97 -15.92 -23.83
C PHE A 12 -33.21 -16.43 -22.60
N LEU A 13 -31.95 -16.83 -22.80
CA LEU A 13 -31.04 -17.05 -21.68
C LEU A 13 -30.60 -15.67 -21.13
N LEU A 14 -31.17 -15.32 -19.97
CA LEU A 14 -30.65 -14.22 -19.16
C LEU A 14 -29.26 -14.64 -18.63
N ALA A 15 -28.22 -14.12 -19.24
CA ALA A 15 -26.89 -14.11 -18.65
C ALA A 15 -26.87 -13.07 -17.52
N ALA A 16 -27.17 -13.52 -16.29
CA ALA A 16 -26.90 -12.74 -15.08
C ALA A 16 -25.38 -12.69 -14.89
N GLY A 17 -24.79 -11.64 -15.44
CA GLY A 17 -23.38 -11.34 -15.25
C GLY A 17 -23.11 -11.05 -13.77
N THR A 18 -22.27 -11.86 -13.16
CA THR A 18 -21.76 -11.71 -11.80
C THR A 18 -20.83 -10.50 -11.73
N LEU A 19 -21.38 -9.32 -11.48
CA LEU A 19 -20.67 -8.10 -11.06
C LEU A 19 -20.47 -8.15 -9.54
N GLY A 20 -19.58 -9.00 -9.07
CA GLY A 20 -19.38 -9.15 -7.64
C GLY A 20 -18.00 -9.69 -7.27
N GLY A 21 -16.92 -9.08 -7.77
CA GLY A 21 -15.58 -9.62 -7.47
C GLY A 21 -14.49 -8.63 -7.08
N SER A 22 -14.71 -7.33 -7.19
CA SER A 22 -13.60 -6.36 -7.09
C SER A 22 -13.54 -5.55 -5.80
N LEU A 23 -14.49 -5.72 -4.86
CA LEU A 23 -14.49 -4.94 -3.60
C LEU A 23 -13.83 -5.66 -2.41
N LEU A 24 -13.50 -6.95 -2.54
CA LEU A 24 -12.96 -7.72 -1.41
C LEU A 24 -11.43 -7.60 -1.23
N TRP A 25 -10.69 -7.18 -2.24
CA TRP A 25 -9.22 -7.11 -2.16
C TRP A 25 -8.69 -5.90 -1.39
N GLY A 26 -9.43 -4.78 -1.37
CA GLY A 26 -9.01 -3.57 -0.66
C GLY A 26 -9.10 -3.67 0.87
N HIS A 27 -10.01 -4.49 1.40
CA HIS A 27 -10.16 -4.66 2.85
C HIS A 27 -9.20 -5.69 3.45
N HIS A 28 -8.73 -6.66 2.67
CA HIS A 28 -7.77 -7.64 3.15
C HIS A 28 -6.36 -7.07 3.34
N ALA A 29 -5.95 -6.09 2.54
CA ALA A 29 -4.63 -5.47 2.68
C ALA A 29 -4.46 -4.73 4.02
N ALA A 30 -5.49 -4.01 4.48
CA ALA A 30 -5.41 -3.25 5.74
C ALA A 30 -5.35 -4.14 6.99
N THR A 31 -5.85 -5.38 6.93
CA THR A 31 -5.85 -6.31 8.07
C THR A 31 -4.50 -6.99 8.31
N MET A 32 -3.59 -6.91 7.34
CA MET A 32 -2.24 -7.50 7.45
C MET A 32 -1.35 -6.72 8.42
N PHE A 33 -1.60 -5.43 8.59
CA PHE A 33 -0.82 -4.56 9.45
C PHE A 33 -1.40 -4.51 10.87
N ASP A 34 -0.53 -4.44 11.87
CA ASP A 34 -0.94 -4.20 13.26
C ASP A 34 -1.05 -2.70 13.53
N THR A 35 -2.22 -2.13 13.23
CA THR A 35 -2.48 -0.70 13.39
C THR A 35 -2.57 -0.25 14.86
N THR A 36 -2.53 -1.18 15.81
CA THR A 36 -2.46 -0.87 17.24
C THR A 36 -1.04 -0.59 17.70
N LYS A 37 -0.04 -0.91 16.86
CA LYS A 37 1.37 -0.71 17.14
C LYS A 37 1.97 0.30 16.19
N VAL A 38 2.84 1.13 16.72
CA VAL A 38 3.74 1.99 15.94
C VAL A 38 5.16 1.69 16.37
N ILE A 39 6.01 1.34 15.41
CA ILE A 39 7.44 1.15 15.65
C ILE A 39 8.24 2.19 14.88
N GLU A 40 9.39 2.60 15.43
CA GLU A 40 10.33 3.49 14.76
C GLU A 40 11.50 2.69 14.19
N ILE A 41 11.82 2.94 12.93
CA ILE A 41 12.92 2.29 12.22
C ILE A 41 13.79 3.35 11.58
N THR A 42 15.08 3.38 11.95
CA THR A 42 16.08 4.18 11.21
C THR A 42 16.63 3.34 10.07
N ALA A 43 16.57 3.86 8.87
CA ALA A 43 16.89 3.10 7.67
C ALA A 43 17.48 3.99 6.57
N LYS A 44 18.18 3.36 5.63
CA LYS A 44 18.60 3.98 4.39
C LYS A 44 17.55 3.75 3.31
N VAL A 45 17.13 4.80 2.63
CA VAL A 45 16.21 4.71 1.50
C VAL A 45 16.91 4.04 0.33
N LYS A 46 16.29 3.03 -0.25
CA LYS A 46 16.71 2.43 -1.51
C LYS A 46 15.99 3.08 -2.69
N GLU A 47 14.64 3.17 -2.59
CA GLU A 47 13.81 3.63 -3.68
C GLU A 47 12.44 4.08 -3.15
N LEU A 48 11.87 5.10 -3.78
CA LEU A 48 10.45 5.43 -3.69
C LEU A 48 9.76 5.01 -4.98
N GLN A 49 8.93 3.99 -4.91
CA GLN A 49 8.10 3.54 -6.03
C GLN A 49 6.80 4.33 -6.03
N TRP A 50 6.66 5.24 -6.99
CA TRP A 50 5.50 6.12 -7.14
C TRP A 50 4.46 5.49 -8.05
N THR A 51 3.68 4.54 -7.50
CA THR A 51 2.78 3.66 -8.24
C THR A 51 1.35 3.72 -7.71
N ASN A 52 0.36 3.40 -8.57
CA ASN A 52 -1.02 3.17 -8.18
C ASN A 52 -1.24 1.68 -7.90
N PRO A 53 -2.10 1.30 -6.96
CA PRO A 53 -2.94 2.17 -6.10
C PRO A 53 -2.19 2.78 -4.92
N HIS A 54 -1.01 2.29 -4.56
CA HIS A 54 -0.22 2.73 -3.42
C HIS A 54 1.23 2.95 -3.82
N ILE A 55 1.89 3.91 -3.14
CA ILE A 55 3.35 4.03 -3.21
C ILE A 55 4.01 3.00 -2.31
N TRP A 56 5.28 2.70 -2.61
CA TRP A 56 6.12 1.84 -1.77
C TRP A 56 7.45 2.53 -1.51
N ILE A 57 7.86 2.54 -0.24
CA ILE A 57 9.17 3.03 0.18
C ILE A 57 10.02 1.79 0.47
N GLN A 58 11.00 1.52 -0.39
CA GLN A 58 11.95 0.42 -0.19
C GLN A 58 13.12 0.95 0.63
N ILE A 59 13.41 0.29 1.74
CA ILE A 59 14.44 0.70 2.68
C ILE A 59 15.37 -0.45 3.04
N GLU A 60 16.57 -0.12 3.48
CA GLU A 60 17.53 -1.03 4.06
C GLU A 60 17.71 -0.68 5.53
N VAL A 61 17.43 -1.65 6.40
CA VAL A 61 17.64 -1.57 7.84
C VAL A 61 18.88 -2.36 8.21
N GLN A 62 19.76 -1.76 8.97
CA GLN A 62 20.91 -2.47 9.51
C GLN A 62 20.66 -2.82 10.98
N SER A 63 20.68 -4.10 11.31
CA SER A 63 20.57 -4.58 12.67
C SER A 63 21.87 -4.38 13.46
N ALA A 64 21.81 -4.51 14.79
CA ALA A 64 22.95 -4.27 15.68
C ALA A 64 24.15 -5.19 15.40
N ASP A 65 23.93 -6.37 14.84
CA ASP A 65 24.96 -7.33 14.42
C ASP A 65 25.53 -7.05 13.03
N GLY A 66 25.10 -5.94 12.38
CA GLY A 66 25.56 -5.52 11.06
C GLY A 66 24.85 -6.20 9.89
N VAL A 67 23.89 -7.09 10.14
CA VAL A 67 23.08 -7.70 9.09
C VAL A 67 22.15 -6.66 8.47
N ARG A 68 22.13 -6.59 7.14
CA ARG A 68 21.25 -5.70 6.39
C ARG A 68 20.00 -6.45 5.98
N GLN A 69 18.85 -5.83 6.21
CA GLN A 69 17.54 -6.36 5.86
C GLN A 69 16.78 -5.36 5.00
N GLU A 70 16.20 -5.85 3.93
CA GLU A 70 15.31 -5.05 3.10
C GLU A 70 13.91 -5.05 3.67
N TRP A 71 13.28 -3.88 3.67
CA TRP A 71 11.92 -3.67 4.13
C TRP A 71 11.12 -2.92 3.07
N SER A 72 9.83 -3.25 2.96
CA SER A 72 8.89 -2.57 2.07
C SER A 72 7.82 -1.86 2.89
N ILE A 73 7.71 -0.55 2.74
CA ILE A 73 6.75 0.26 3.48
C ILE A 73 5.68 0.77 2.52
N GLU A 74 4.45 0.31 2.74
CA GLU A 74 3.29 0.73 1.95
C GLU A 74 2.83 2.13 2.39
N GLY A 75 2.61 3.03 1.42
CA GLY A 75 2.07 4.35 1.66
C GLY A 75 0.67 4.51 1.09
N GLY A 76 0.20 5.75 1.04
CA GLY A 76 -1.07 6.11 0.42
C GLY A 76 -1.02 6.13 -1.11
N GLY A 77 -2.15 6.45 -1.72
CA GLY A 77 -2.20 6.60 -3.18
C GLY A 77 -1.52 7.89 -3.66
N PRO A 78 -0.83 7.86 -4.82
CA PRO A 78 -0.09 9.00 -5.36
C PRO A 78 -0.89 10.31 -5.44
N ASN A 79 -2.16 10.25 -5.87
CA ASN A 79 -3.01 11.42 -5.98
C ASN A 79 -3.31 12.08 -4.62
N SER A 80 -3.54 11.26 -3.59
CA SER A 80 -3.77 11.76 -2.24
C SER A 80 -2.50 12.39 -1.65
N LEU A 81 -1.38 11.72 -1.82
CA LEU A 81 -0.09 12.17 -1.32
C LEU A 81 0.39 13.44 -2.03
N SER A 82 0.15 13.56 -3.35
CA SER A 82 0.46 14.79 -4.10
C SER A 82 -0.25 16.02 -3.55
N ARG A 83 -1.51 15.88 -3.12
CA ARG A 83 -2.26 16.95 -2.46
C ARG A 83 -1.70 17.33 -1.08
N GLN A 84 -1.00 16.39 -0.43
CA GLN A 84 -0.29 16.59 0.84
C GLN A 84 1.14 17.10 0.66
N GLY A 85 1.53 17.43 -0.57
CA GLY A 85 2.87 17.97 -0.88
C GLY A 85 3.92 16.94 -1.21
N TRP A 86 3.57 15.66 -1.24
CA TRP A 86 4.52 14.61 -1.65
C TRP A 86 4.79 14.65 -3.15
N ARG A 87 5.97 14.19 -3.54
CA ARG A 87 6.43 14.08 -4.93
C ARG A 87 7.19 12.76 -5.12
N PRO A 88 7.37 12.27 -6.34
CA PRO A 88 8.23 11.13 -6.63
C PRO A 88 9.66 11.28 -6.10
N THR A 89 10.08 12.51 -5.82
CA THR A 89 11.41 12.85 -5.28
C THR A 89 11.42 13.13 -3.77
N THR A 90 10.31 12.87 -3.07
CA THR A 90 10.20 13.12 -1.62
C THR A 90 11.21 12.32 -0.83
N PHE A 91 11.45 11.08 -1.22
CA PHE A 91 12.53 10.26 -0.68
C PHE A 91 13.63 10.12 -1.73
N LYS A 92 14.87 10.27 -1.30
CA LYS A 92 16.04 10.18 -2.18
C LYS A 92 16.82 8.90 -1.89
N PRO A 93 17.17 8.11 -2.92
CA PRO A 93 18.03 6.94 -2.72
C PRO A 93 19.31 7.31 -1.98
N GLY A 94 19.66 6.51 -0.97
CA GLY A 94 20.85 6.68 -0.16
C GLY A 94 20.70 7.59 1.07
N GLU A 95 19.61 8.35 1.20
CA GLU A 95 19.39 9.15 2.41
C GLU A 95 18.98 8.28 3.61
N THR A 96 19.34 8.74 4.79
CA THR A 96 18.93 8.11 6.05
C THR A 96 17.70 8.83 6.60
N VAL A 97 16.69 8.05 6.95
CA VAL A 97 15.44 8.55 7.52
C VAL A 97 15.06 7.72 8.75
N THR A 98 14.25 8.30 9.63
CA THR A 98 13.53 7.53 10.67
C THR A 98 12.07 7.44 10.28
N LEU A 99 11.57 6.23 10.15
CA LEU A 99 10.18 5.94 9.79
C LEU A 99 9.40 5.48 11.00
N ARG A 100 8.15 5.94 11.12
CA ARG A 100 7.13 5.33 11.97
C ARG A 100 6.23 4.50 11.10
N ILE A 101 6.00 3.26 11.47
CA ILE A 101 5.19 2.31 10.70
C ILE A 101 4.31 1.47 11.62
N ASN A 102 3.20 0.99 11.08
CA ASN A 102 2.48 -0.14 11.65
C ASN A 102 3.08 -1.42 11.06
N PRO A 103 3.65 -2.32 11.88
CA PRO A 103 4.34 -3.51 11.38
C PRO A 103 3.35 -4.55 10.84
N MET A 104 3.86 -5.46 10.02
CA MET A 104 3.10 -6.66 9.63
C MET A 104 2.82 -7.53 10.85
N ARG A 105 1.62 -8.12 10.90
CA ARG A 105 1.21 -9.03 12.00
C ARG A 105 1.98 -10.33 12.00
N ASP A 106 2.42 -10.79 10.84
CA ASP A 106 3.16 -12.04 10.65
C ASP A 106 4.68 -11.90 10.88
N GLY A 107 5.16 -10.70 11.20
CA GLY A 107 6.56 -10.41 11.46
C GLY A 107 7.44 -10.28 10.21
N THR A 108 6.86 -10.28 9.02
CA THR A 108 7.64 -10.00 7.80
C THR A 108 8.18 -8.57 7.79
N ASN A 109 9.27 -8.35 7.05
CA ASN A 109 9.96 -7.06 6.94
C ASN A 109 9.16 -6.09 6.05
N ALA A 110 7.99 -5.69 6.52
CA ALA A 110 7.11 -4.74 5.86
C ALA A 110 6.27 -3.97 6.88
N GLY A 111 5.67 -2.87 6.43
CA GLY A 111 4.80 -2.08 7.29
C GLY A 111 3.97 -1.07 6.52
N LEU A 112 2.98 -0.51 7.21
CA LEU A 112 2.18 0.59 6.71
C LEU A 112 2.78 1.90 7.21
N PHE A 113 2.98 2.86 6.31
CA PHE A 113 3.53 4.16 6.63
C PHE A 113 2.64 4.96 7.60
N VAL A 114 3.25 5.48 8.65
CA VAL A 114 2.61 6.39 9.61
C VAL A 114 3.24 7.79 9.51
N GLY A 115 4.55 7.87 9.53
CA GLY A 115 5.28 9.12 9.45
C GLY A 115 6.75 8.93 9.17
N VAL A 116 7.42 10.01 8.81
CA VAL A 116 8.88 10.05 8.58
C VAL A 116 9.48 11.32 9.15
N LYS A 117 10.71 11.18 9.65
CA LYS A 117 11.58 12.28 10.01
C LYS A 117 12.86 12.15 9.18
N PHE A 118 13.15 13.21 8.43
CA PHE A 118 14.37 13.33 7.63
C PHE A 118 15.57 13.80 8.47
N SER A 119 16.77 13.65 7.94
CA SER A 119 18.00 14.05 8.63
C SER A 119 18.09 15.55 8.92
N ASP A 120 17.38 16.39 8.12
CA ASP A 120 17.29 17.84 8.34
C ASP A 120 16.23 18.23 9.39
N GLY A 121 15.57 17.26 10.02
CA GLY A 121 14.54 17.45 11.03
C GLY A 121 13.13 17.65 10.49
N LYS A 122 12.93 17.76 9.18
CA LYS A 122 11.59 17.81 8.57
C LYS A 122 10.84 16.53 8.79
N THR A 123 9.53 16.64 8.93
CA THR A 123 8.63 15.48 9.11
C THR A 123 7.50 15.50 8.09
N LEU A 124 7.01 14.30 7.75
CA LEU A 124 5.81 14.10 6.97
C LEU A 124 4.95 13.00 7.62
N GLY A 125 3.65 13.05 7.37
CA GLY A 125 2.70 12.13 7.98
C GLY A 125 2.43 12.45 9.45
N ARG A 126 2.07 11.45 10.23
CA ARG A 126 1.80 11.59 11.67
C ARG A 126 3.10 11.39 12.45
N TRP A 127 3.83 12.47 12.69
CA TRP A 127 5.06 12.43 13.48
C TRP A 127 4.86 12.91 14.93
N ASP A 128 4.15 14.01 15.12
CA ASP A 128 3.99 14.67 16.43
C ASP A 128 2.81 14.10 17.23
N ALA A 129 1.97 13.28 16.64
CA ALA A 129 0.92 12.56 17.36
C ALA A 129 1.58 11.44 18.17
N GLN A 130 1.62 11.60 19.49
CA GLN A 130 1.93 10.51 20.41
C GLN A 130 0.87 9.41 20.25
N PRO A 131 1.25 8.12 20.39
CA PRO A 131 0.31 7.01 20.33
C PRO A 131 -0.75 7.11 21.44
#